data_09001df88ddbff72e858449e1003cc2a
#
_entry.id   09001df88ddbff72e858449e1003cc2a
#
_cell.length_a   1.000
_cell.length_b   1.000
_cell.length_c   1.000
_cell.angle_alpha   90.00
_cell.angle_beta   90.00
_cell.angle_gamma   90.00
#
_symmetry.space_group_name_H-M   'P 1'
#
loop_
_entity.id
_entity.type
_entity.pdbx_description
1 polymer ?
#
loop_
_entity_poly.entity_id
_entity_poly.type
_entity_poly.pdbx_seq_one_letter_code
_entity_poly.pdbx_strand_id
1 'polypeptide(L)'
;QEEREASKKFFELIRRWCRWLSDVFPWIERLESTSRTGERLALAGNPLSLTVKEFLGLKVLSGLALATGVAILSLNLFGILSFPFFFLVGLFLPEIWLRRVFWKRTQDLESALPEMIDILTILVTAGLNLNLALPKVTEKLTGVLKTETKKVVREMELGLPRVEAFENLMKRNKSDQLRGFISV
;
A
#
# COMPACT_ATOMS: atom_id res chain seq x y z
N GLN A 1 17.42 -10.03 17.81
CA GLN A 1 16.40 -9.23 18.53
C GLN A 1 16.80 -7.75 18.59
N GLU A 2 18.07 -7.41 18.80
CA GLU A 2 18.58 -6.03 18.85
C GLU A 2 18.42 -5.26 17.55
N GLU A 3 18.65 -5.87 16.40
CA GLU A 3 18.46 -5.23 15.08
C GLU A 3 16.99 -4.85 14.82
N ARG A 4 16.05 -5.65 15.30
CA ARG A 4 14.61 -5.34 15.17
C ARG A 4 14.18 -4.20 16.11
N GLU A 5 14.79 -4.08 17.25
CA GLU A 5 14.55 -2.98 18.20
C GLU A 5 15.16 -1.66 17.74
N ALA A 6 16.38 -1.70 17.20
CA ALA A 6 17.04 -0.54 16.60
C ALA A 6 16.25 -0.03 15.39
N SER A 7 15.76 -0.93 14.54
CA SER A 7 14.89 -0.60 13.40
C SER A 7 13.58 0.08 13.85
N LYS A 8 12.94 -0.42 14.91
CA LYS A 8 11.72 0.20 15.45
C LYS A 8 11.96 1.60 16.01
N LYS A 9 13.02 1.78 16.80
CA LYS A 9 13.40 3.10 17.36
C LYS A 9 13.74 4.11 16.25
N PHE A 10 14.45 3.68 15.23
CA PHE A 10 14.76 4.50 14.06
C PHE A 10 13.48 4.89 13.30
N PHE A 11 12.54 3.96 13.16
CA PHE A 11 11.24 4.20 12.53
C PHE A 11 10.37 5.19 13.33
N GLU A 12 10.36 5.09 14.65
CA GLU A 12 9.63 6.02 15.53
C GLU A 12 10.22 7.43 15.48
N LEU A 13 11.54 7.54 15.41
CA LEU A 13 12.24 8.82 15.23
C LEU A 13 11.85 9.49 13.90
N ILE A 14 11.90 8.73 12.79
CA ILE A 14 11.47 9.22 11.48
C ILE A 14 10.01 9.68 11.52
N ARG A 15 9.10 8.88 12.11
CA ARG A 15 7.69 9.26 12.26
C ARG A 15 7.50 10.54 13.06
N ARG A 16 8.29 10.78 14.10
CA ARG A 16 8.26 12.00 14.91
C ARG A 16 8.71 13.22 14.12
N TRP A 17 9.76 13.08 13.32
CA TRP A 17 10.26 14.13 12.43
C TRP A 17 9.29 14.40 11.26
N CYS A 18 8.71 13.36 10.68
CA CYS A 18 7.71 13.49 9.62
C CYS A 18 6.47 14.27 10.10
N ARG A 19 6.00 14.02 11.31
CA ARG A 19 4.86 14.76 11.90
C ARG A 19 5.21 16.21 12.14
N TRP A 20 6.37 16.49 12.72
CA TRP A 20 6.81 17.85 12.94
C TRP A 20 6.95 18.65 11.64
N LEU A 21 7.51 18.04 10.58
CA LEU A 21 7.65 18.67 9.27
C LEU A 21 6.30 18.91 8.59
N SER A 22 5.33 18.00 8.71
CA SER A 22 4.00 18.21 8.16
C SER A 22 3.24 19.36 8.84
N ASP A 23 3.49 19.57 10.14
CA ASP A 23 2.88 20.67 10.88
C ASP A 23 3.53 22.04 10.55
N VAL A 24 4.81 22.04 10.15
CA VAL A 24 5.55 23.27 9.75
C VAL A 24 5.17 23.72 8.33
N PHE A 25 4.76 22.79 7.44
CA PHE A 25 4.43 23.08 6.04
C PHE A 25 2.97 22.77 5.67
N PRO A 26 1.97 23.45 6.26
CA PRO A 26 0.55 23.15 6.03
C PRO A 26 0.07 23.42 4.59
N TRP A 27 0.83 24.20 3.79
CA TRP A 27 0.52 24.46 2.39
C TRP A 27 0.68 23.22 1.49
N ILE A 28 1.47 22.22 1.91
CA ILE A 28 1.64 20.95 1.19
C ILE A 28 0.35 20.13 1.24
N GLU A 29 -0.40 20.20 2.35
CA GLU A 29 -1.73 19.57 2.45
C GLU A 29 -2.74 20.19 1.47
N ARG A 30 -2.56 21.45 1.08
CA ARG A 30 -3.42 22.13 0.09
C ARG A 30 -3.07 21.79 -1.36
N LEU A 31 -1.81 21.54 -1.65
CA LEU A 31 -1.33 21.17 -2.99
C LEU A 31 -1.69 19.74 -3.38
N GLU A 32 -1.77 18.84 -2.43
CA GLU A 32 -2.08 17.45 -2.67
C GLU A 32 -3.43 17.09 -2.04
N SER A 33 -4.37 16.59 -2.87
CA SER A 33 -5.67 16.14 -2.38
C SER A 33 -5.46 14.99 -1.38
N THR A 34 -5.55 15.30 -0.09
CA THR A 34 -5.38 14.36 1.04
C THR A 34 -6.23 13.10 0.88
N SER A 35 -7.41 13.24 0.24
CA SER A 35 -8.29 12.11 -0.07
C SER A 35 -7.68 11.14 -1.10
N ARG A 36 -7.03 11.64 -2.15
CA ARG A 36 -6.40 10.79 -3.18
C ARG A 36 -5.17 10.04 -2.64
N THR A 37 -4.38 10.70 -1.81
CA THR A 37 -3.19 10.09 -1.19
C THR A 37 -3.60 9.03 -0.18
N GLY A 38 -4.65 9.28 0.61
CA GLY A 38 -5.22 8.31 1.53
C GLY A 38 -5.76 7.05 0.82
N GLU A 39 -6.48 7.23 -0.29
CA GLU A 39 -6.97 6.12 -1.11
C GLU A 39 -5.81 5.29 -1.67
N ARG A 40 -4.76 5.92 -2.20
CA ARG A 40 -3.58 5.23 -2.72
C ARG A 40 -2.83 4.46 -1.64
N LEU A 41 -2.68 5.01 -0.43
CA LEU A 41 -2.11 4.32 0.72
C LEU A 41 -2.94 3.09 1.11
N ALA A 42 -4.26 3.23 1.17
CA ALA A 42 -5.17 2.13 1.48
C ALA A 42 -5.09 1.01 0.43
N LEU A 43 -5.07 1.36 -0.86
CA LEU A 43 -4.91 0.42 -1.97
C LEU A 43 -3.55 -0.30 -1.96
N ALA A 44 -2.47 0.39 -1.56
CA ALA A 44 -1.16 -0.23 -1.37
C ALA A 44 -1.11 -1.16 -0.14
N GLY A 45 -2.21 -1.24 0.62
CA GLY A 45 -2.29 -2.07 1.83
C GLY A 45 -1.67 -1.43 3.05
N ASN A 46 -1.56 -0.10 3.03
CA ASN A 46 -1.00 0.71 4.10
C ASN A 46 0.39 0.22 4.54
N PRO A 47 1.38 0.17 3.60
CA PRO A 47 2.72 -0.27 3.93
C PRO A 47 3.26 0.61 5.06
N LEU A 48 3.85 -0.01 6.07
CA LEU A 48 4.41 0.67 7.24
C LEU A 48 3.36 1.32 8.18
N SER A 49 2.05 1.09 7.99
CA SER A 49 0.97 1.69 8.81
C SER A 49 1.09 3.24 8.90
N LEU A 50 1.50 3.87 7.79
CA LEU A 50 1.70 5.31 7.74
C LEU A 50 0.36 6.05 7.60
N THR A 51 0.21 7.09 8.40
CA THR A 51 -0.86 8.06 8.21
C THR A 51 -0.54 8.95 6.99
N VAL A 52 -1.57 9.52 6.34
CA VAL A 52 -1.38 10.44 5.19
C VAL A 52 -0.42 11.58 5.54
N LYS A 53 -0.52 12.13 6.74
CA LYS A 53 0.40 13.18 7.23
C LYS A 53 1.85 12.70 7.34
N GLU A 54 2.07 11.48 7.81
CA GLU A 54 3.41 10.89 7.91
C GLU A 54 4.02 10.64 6.53
N PHE A 55 3.18 10.26 5.54
CA PHE A 55 3.62 10.09 4.16
C PHE A 55 4.00 11.43 3.49
N LEU A 56 3.22 12.50 3.74
CA LEU A 56 3.57 13.83 3.28
C LEU A 56 4.87 14.34 3.92
N GLY A 57 5.04 14.11 5.22
CA GLY A 57 6.30 14.40 5.91
C GLY A 57 7.49 13.64 5.32
N LEU A 58 7.30 12.38 4.94
CA LEU A 58 8.34 11.58 4.27
C LEU A 58 8.73 12.16 2.91
N LYS A 59 7.76 12.70 2.13
CA LYS A 59 8.04 13.39 0.87
C LYS A 59 8.94 14.61 1.09
N VAL A 60 8.64 15.44 2.07
CA VAL A 60 9.46 16.63 2.38
C VAL A 60 10.85 16.23 2.85
N LEU A 61 10.92 15.22 3.70
CA LEU A 61 12.18 14.74 4.28
C LEU A 61 13.10 14.17 3.20
N SER A 62 12.55 13.41 2.25
CA SER A 62 13.31 12.88 1.11
C SER A 62 13.78 13.98 0.15
N GLY A 63 12.94 14.99 -0.08
CA GLY A 63 13.30 16.17 -0.87
C GLY A 63 14.45 16.96 -0.24
N LEU A 64 14.35 17.23 1.07
CA LEU A 64 15.35 17.95 1.83
C LEU A 64 16.68 17.18 1.91
N ALA A 65 16.62 15.87 2.18
CA ALA A 65 17.81 15.03 2.25
C ALA A 65 18.58 14.97 0.92
N LEU A 66 17.86 14.85 -0.21
CA LEU A 66 18.47 14.88 -1.53
C LEU A 66 19.07 16.25 -1.86
N ALA A 67 18.33 17.32 -1.62
CA ALA A 67 18.79 18.66 -1.92
C ALA A 67 20.02 19.04 -1.08
N THR A 68 20.03 18.73 0.22
CA THR A 68 21.19 18.97 1.10
C THR A 68 22.37 18.09 0.75
N GLY A 69 22.15 16.81 0.43
CA GLY A 69 23.22 15.90 0.00
C GLY A 69 23.95 16.40 -1.25
N VAL A 70 23.20 16.85 -2.27
CA VAL A 70 23.78 17.40 -3.50
C VAL A 70 24.45 18.76 -3.24
N ALA A 71 23.86 19.63 -2.41
CA ALA A 71 24.45 20.92 -2.09
C ALA A 71 25.81 20.77 -1.38
N ILE A 72 25.95 19.79 -0.47
CA ILE A 72 27.23 19.49 0.21
C ILE A 72 28.28 18.93 -0.75
N LEU A 73 27.86 18.07 -1.69
CA LEU A 73 28.79 17.46 -2.66
C LEU A 73 29.30 18.48 -3.69
N SER A 74 28.50 19.51 -4.00
CA SER A 74 28.78 20.46 -5.07
C SER A 74 29.45 21.74 -4.61
N LEU A 75 29.86 21.95 -3.39
CA LEU A 75 30.59 23.08 -2.77
C LEU A 75 30.78 24.39 -3.58
N ASN A 76 30.09 24.56 -4.71
CA ASN A 76 30.14 25.65 -5.67
C ASN A 76 28.77 26.31 -5.85
N LEU A 77 28.75 27.49 -6.45
CA LEU A 77 27.55 28.26 -6.79
C LEU A 77 26.49 27.42 -7.56
N PHE A 78 26.93 26.46 -8.39
CA PHE A 78 26.09 25.49 -9.07
C PHE A 78 25.29 24.60 -8.10
N GLY A 79 25.81 24.27 -6.93
CA GLY A 79 25.11 23.47 -5.91
C GLY A 79 23.91 24.21 -5.33
N ILE A 80 24.02 25.52 -5.13
CA ILE A 80 22.93 26.37 -4.62
C ILE A 80 21.82 26.52 -5.67
N LEU A 81 22.21 26.67 -6.95
CA LEU A 81 21.24 26.81 -8.05
C LEU A 81 20.49 25.51 -8.35
N SER A 82 21.11 24.35 -8.10
CA SER A 82 20.50 23.03 -8.30
C SER A 82 19.60 22.57 -7.14
N PHE A 83 19.68 23.24 -5.98
CA PHE A 83 18.90 22.89 -4.79
C PHE A 83 17.39 22.76 -5.06
N PRO A 84 16.69 23.72 -5.70
CA PRO A 84 15.26 23.58 -5.96
C PRO A 84 14.92 22.42 -6.91
N PHE A 85 15.79 22.13 -7.87
CA PHE A 85 15.61 21.01 -8.79
C PHE A 85 15.68 19.65 -8.06
N PHE A 86 16.72 19.42 -7.26
CA PHE A 86 16.87 18.17 -6.52
C PHE A 86 15.84 18.03 -5.39
N PHE A 87 15.38 19.13 -4.82
CA PHE A 87 14.27 19.12 -3.88
C PHE A 87 12.98 18.60 -4.53
N LEU A 88 12.65 19.11 -5.73
CA LEU A 88 11.50 18.63 -6.50
C LEU A 88 11.62 17.14 -6.86
N VAL A 89 12.79 16.71 -7.34
CA VAL A 89 13.03 15.28 -7.64
C VAL A 89 12.84 14.42 -6.41
N GLY A 90 13.31 14.86 -5.25
CA GLY A 90 13.17 14.15 -3.98
C GLY A 90 11.73 14.00 -3.52
N LEU A 91 10.84 14.95 -3.85
CA LEU A 91 9.40 14.83 -3.56
C LEU A 91 8.71 13.70 -4.34
N PHE A 92 9.23 13.34 -5.53
CA PHE A 92 8.66 12.28 -6.36
C PHE A 92 9.11 10.87 -5.94
N LEU A 93 10.22 10.73 -5.22
CA LEU A 93 10.76 9.43 -4.80
C LEU A 93 9.76 8.58 -3.99
N PRO A 94 9.12 9.09 -2.94
CA PRO A 94 8.15 8.31 -2.18
C PRO A 94 6.91 7.93 -3.00
N GLU A 95 6.51 8.75 -3.96
CA GLU A 95 5.39 8.45 -4.87
C GLU A 95 5.72 7.26 -5.79
N ILE A 96 6.94 7.25 -6.36
CA ILE A 96 7.41 6.14 -7.21
C ILE A 96 7.52 4.86 -6.38
N TRP A 97 8.03 4.95 -5.15
CA TRP A 97 8.12 3.82 -4.24
C TRP A 97 6.72 3.26 -3.91
N LEU A 98 5.76 4.13 -3.56
CA LEU A 98 4.39 3.72 -3.25
C LEU A 98 3.73 3.03 -4.45
N ARG A 99 3.91 3.56 -5.67
CA ARG A 99 3.43 2.92 -6.91
C ARG A 99 4.03 1.52 -7.09
N ARG A 100 5.33 1.35 -6.86
CA ARG A 100 5.99 0.03 -6.96
C ARG A 100 5.42 -0.96 -5.94
N VAL A 101 5.20 -0.52 -4.70
CA VAL A 101 4.59 -1.36 -3.65
C VAL A 101 3.17 -1.77 -4.04
N PHE A 102 2.37 -0.83 -4.55
CA PHE A 102 1.03 -1.12 -5.05
C PHE A 102 1.04 -2.15 -6.19
N TRP A 103 1.86 -1.92 -7.22
CA TRP A 103 1.97 -2.85 -8.36
C TRP A 103 2.43 -4.23 -7.95
N LYS A 104 3.44 -4.32 -7.08
CA LYS A 104 3.92 -5.60 -6.55
C LYS A 104 2.79 -6.34 -5.81
N ARG A 105 2.06 -5.64 -4.95
CA ARG A 105 0.93 -6.23 -4.22
C ARG A 105 -0.17 -6.74 -5.17
N THR A 106 -0.51 -5.98 -6.20
CA THR A 106 -1.49 -6.39 -7.21
C THR A 106 -1.01 -7.61 -7.97
N GLN A 107 0.25 -7.63 -8.38
CA GLN A 107 0.85 -8.76 -9.07
C GLN A 107 0.91 -10.03 -8.20
N ASP A 108 1.28 -9.90 -6.92
CA ASP A 108 1.26 -11.01 -5.96
C ASP A 108 -0.16 -11.57 -5.77
N LEU A 109 -1.18 -10.71 -5.78
CA LEU A 109 -2.57 -11.12 -5.71
C LEU A 109 -3.01 -11.84 -7.00
N GLU A 110 -2.72 -11.27 -8.16
CA GLU A 110 -3.10 -11.84 -9.46
C GLU A 110 -2.43 -13.18 -9.74
N SER A 111 -1.16 -13.33 -9.35
CA SER A 111 -0.43 -14.61 -9.53
C SER A 111 -0.99 -15.76 -8.70
N ALA A 112 -1.67 -15.47 -7.60
CA ALA A 112 -2.29 -16.47 -6.74
C ALA A 112 -3.76 -16.78 -7.09
N LEU A 113 -4.38 -16.00 -8.00
CA LEU A 113 -5.77 -16.21 -8.41
C LEU A 113 -6.02 -17.58 -9.06
N PRO A 114 -5.18 -18.07 -10.01
CA PRO A 114 -5.39 -19.37 -10.63
C PRO A 114 -5.44 -20.50 -9.60
N GLU A 115 -4.51 -20.52 -8.64
CA GLU A 115 -4.49 -21.52 -7.56
C GLU A 115 -5.80 -21.49 -6.75
N MET A 116 -6.31 -20.31 -6.43
CA MET A 116 -7.59 -20.15 -5.74
C MET A 116 -8.76 -20.73 -6.56
N ILE A 117 -8.80 -20.45 -7.87
CA ILE A 117 -9.84 -20.93 -8.76
C ILE A 117 -9.80 -22.46 -8.88
N ASP A 118 -8.62 -23.05 -9.03
CA ASP A 118 -8.44 -24.48 -9.15
C ASP A 118 -8.93 -25.19 -7.88
N ILE A 119 -8.54 -24.75 -6.70
CA ILE A 119 -8.98 -25.33 -5.43
C ILE A 119 -10.50 -25.15 -5.25
N LEU A 120 -11.05 -23.97 -5.59
CA LEU A 120 -12.49 -23.73 -5.53
C LEU A 120 -13.25 -24.68 -6.46
N THR A 121 -12.78 -24.85 -7.69
CA THR A 121 -13.39 -25.74 -8.69
C THR A 121 -13.43 -27.18 -8.17
N ILE A 122 -12.33 -27.68 -7.61
CA ILE A 122 -12.26 -29.03 -7.04
C ILE A 122 -13.28 -29.20 -5.90
N LEU A 123 -13.37 -28.22 -5.00
CA LEU A 123 -14.29 -28.32 -3.85
C LEU A 123 -15.76 -28.23 -4.27
N VAL A 124 -16.08 -27.37 -5.24
CA VAL A 124 -17.46 -27.22 -5.74
C VAL A 124 -17.88 -28.43 -6.56
N THR A 125 -16.99 -28.98 -7.40
CA THR A 125 -17.28 -30.23 -8.14
C THR A 125 -17.41 -31.44 -7.21
N ALA A 126 -16.75 -31.43 -6.06
CA ALA A 126 -16.95 -32.42 -5.00
C ALA A 126 -18.26 -32.22 -4.21
N GLY A 127 -19.11 -31.23 -4.60
CA GLY A 127 -20.42 -30.98 -4.01
C GLY A 127 -20.42 -30.02 -2.83
N LEU A 128 -19.31 -29.36 -2.52
CA LEU A 128 -19.33 -28.34 -1.46
C LEU A 128 -20.02 -27.06 -1.95
N ASN A 129 -20.88 -26.51 -1.10
CA ASN A 129 -21.40 -25.17 -1.31
C ASN A 129 -20.26 -24.14 -1.23
N LEU A 130 -20.32 -23.10 -2.04
CA LEU A 130 -19.31 -22.04 -2.08
C LEU A 130 -19.04 -21.39 -0.72
N ASN A 131 -20.07 -21.22 0.12
CA ASN A 131 -19.92 -20.66 1.47
C ASN A 131 -19.06 -21.56 2.39
N LEU A 132 -19.05 -22.88 2.16
CA LEU A 132 -18.21 -23.82 2.88
C LEU A 132 -16.86 -24.04 2.20
N ALA A 133 -16.79 -23.87 0.89
CA ALA A 133 -15.56 -24.02 0.13
C ALA A 133 -14.60 -22.84 0.36
N LEU A 134 -15.11 -21.60 0.39
CA LEU A 134 -14.30 -20.39 0.48
C LEU A 134 -13.41 -20.35 1.74
N PRO A 135 -13.88 -20.66 2.97
CA PRO A 135 -13.01 -20.74 4.14
C PRO A 135 -11.89 -21.79 3.97
N LYS A 136 -12.20 -22.95 3.42
CA LYS A 136 -11.22 -24.03 3.19
C LYS A 136 -10.15 -23.64 2.19
N VAL A 137 -10.54 -22.97 1.10
CA VAL A 137 -9.59 -22.39 0.14
C VAL A 137 -8.69 -21.35 0.82
N THR A 138 -9.30 -20.46 1.62
CA THR A 138 -8.56 -19.41 2.33
C THR A 138 -7.46 -19.98 3.23
N GLU A 139 -7.65 -21.14 3.84
CA GLU A 139 -6.62 -21.79 4.65
C GLU A 139 -5.40 -22.23 3.83
N LYS A 140 -5.62 -22.66 2.60
CA LYS A 140 -4.57 -23.14 1.68
C LYS A 140 -3.79 -21.99 1.02
N LEU A 141 -4.43 -20.87 0.76
CA LEU A 141 -3.81 -19.70 0.14
C LEU A 141 -2.68 -19.11 1.00
N THR A 142 -1.81 -18.36 0.34
CA THR A 142 -0.71 -17.60 0.97
C THR A 142 -0.75 -16.13 0.55
N GLY A 143 0.05 -15.30 1.17
CA GLY A 143 0.28 -13.92 0.77
C GLY A 143 -0.93 -12.98 0.85
N VAL A 144 -1.01 -12.08 -0.11
CA VAL A 144 -2.02 -11.02 -0.17
C VAL A 144 -3.41 -11.60 -0.38
N LEU A 145 -3.56 -12.56 -1.28
CA LEU A 145 -4.84 -13.17 -1.62
C LEU A 145 -5.48 -13.85 -0.39
N LYS A 146 -4.69 -14.57 0.42
CA LYS A 146 -5.16 -15.13 1.69
C LYS A 146 -5.76 -14.08 2.60
N THR A 147 -5.04 -12.97 2.77
CA THR A 147 -5.47 -11.88 3.66
C THR A 147 -6.77 -11.25 3.19
N GLU A 148 -6.90 -11.02 1.90
CA GLU A 148 -8.09 -10.41 1.32
C GLU A 148 -9.29 -11.38 1.29
N THR A 149 -9.08 -12.66 0.95
CA THR A 149 -10.13 -13.68 0.97
C THR A 149 -10.63 -13.93 2.40
N LYS A 150 -9.73 -13.90 3.40
CA LYS A 150 -10.11 -14.00 4.81
C LYS A 150 -11.05 -12.86 5.25
N LYS A 151 -10.87 -11.65 4.71
CA LYS A 151 -11.79 -10.54 4.96
C LYS A 151 -13.15 -10.80 4.35
N VAL A 152 -13.21 -11.32 3.12
CA VAL A 152 -14.48 -11.70 2.45
C VAL A 152 -15.22 -12.75 3.27
N VAL A 153 -14.55 -13.80 3.69
CA VAL A 153 -15.14 -14.84 4.56
C VAL A 153 -15.71 -14.21 5.83
N ARG A 154 -14.95 -13.34 6.49
CA ARG A 154 -15.40 -12.66 7.70
C ARG A 154 -16.60 -11.73 7.48
N GLU A 155 -16.63 -11.01 6.36
CA GLU A 155 -17.76 -10.15 5.98
C GLU A 155 -19.03 -11.01 5.78
N MET A 156 -18.90 -12.16 5.12
CA MET A 156 -20.01 -13.12 4.96
C MET A 156 -20.47 -13.73 6.29
N GLU A 157 -19.55 -14.07 7.20
CA GLU A 157 -19.86 -14.55 8.55
C GLU A 157 -20.61 -13.50 9.40
N LEU A 158 -20.34 -12.23 9.15
CA LEU A 158 -21.04 -11.10 9.77
C LEU A 158 -22.41 -10.79 9.13
N GLY A 159 -22.82 -11.58 8.13
CA GLY A 159 -24.13 -11.47 7.49
C GLY A 159 -24.16 -10.61 6.23
N LEU A 160 -23.03 -10.13 5.72
CA LEU A 160 -23.03 -9.43 4.44
C LEU A 160 -23.38 -10.40 3.28
N PRO A 161 -24.23 -9.98 2.34
CA PRO A 161 -24.49 -10.74 1.13
C PRO A 161 -23.18 -11.02 0.37
N ARG A 162 -23.07 -12.22 -0.20
CA ARG A 162 -21.88 -12.65 -0.93
C ARG A 162 -21.44 -11.64 -2.00
N VAL A 163 -22.39 -11.14 -2.79
CA VAL A 163 -22.14 -10.18 -3.86
C VAL A 163 -21.46 -8.93 -3.30
N GLU A 164 -21.98 -8.39 -2.20
CA GLU A 164 -21.45 -7.19 -1.55
C GLU A 164 -20.05 -7.42 -0.96
N ALA A 165 -19.80 -8.58 -0.35
CA ALA A 165 -18.47 -8.94 0.18
C ALA A 165 -17.42 -9.02 -0.95
N PHE A 166 -17.77 -9.58 -2.12
CA PHE A 166 -16.89 -9.61 -3.28
C PHE A 166 -16.73 -8.23 -3.94
N GLU A 167 -17.77 -7.41 -3.98
CA GLU A 167 -17.64 -6.00 -4.41
C GLU A 167 -16.68 -5.22 -3.52
N ASN A 168 -16.74 -5.43 -2.21
CA ASN A 168 -15.80 -4.82 -1.27
C ASN A 168 -14.35 -5.30 -1.53
N LEU A 169 -14.17 -6.56 -1.87
CA LEU A 169 -12.88 -7.09 -2.29
C LEU A 169 -12.37 -6.37 -3.55
N MET A 170 -13.22 -6.16 -4.57
CA MET A 170 -12.87 -5.42 -5.79
C MET A 170 -12.53 -3.96 -5.51
N LYS A 171 -13.29 -3.29 -4.63
CA LYS A 171 -13.03 -1.90 -4.24
C LYS A 171 -11.69 -1.74 -3.53
N ARG A 172 -11.31 -2.74 -2.71
CA ARG A 172 -10.02 -2.74 -1.99
C ARG A 172 -8.82 -3.09 -2.87
N ASN A 173 -9.05 -3.81 -3.98
CA ASN A 173 -7.97 -4.28 -4.85
C ASN A 173 -8.30 -3.93 -6.29
N LYS A 174 -7.61 -2.93 -6.86
CA LYS A 174 -7.80 -2.50 -8.26
C LYS A 174 -7.08 -3.46 -9.22
N SER A 175 -7.55 -4.71 -9.30
CA SER A 175 -7.08 -5.74 -10.22
C SER A 175 -8.13 -6.03 -11.28
N ASP A 176 -7.75 -5.96 -12.54
CA ASP A 176 -8.65 -6.26 -13.65
C ASP A 176 -8.93 -7.76 -13.75
N GLN A 177 -7.96 -8.61 -13.43
CA GLN A 177 -8.13 -10.06 -13.40
C GLN A 177 -9.12 -10.49 -12.30
N LEU A 178 -9.01 -9.92 -11.11
CA LEU A 178 -9.94 -10.17 -10.02
C LEU A 178 -11.36 -9.72 -10.39
N ARG A 179 -11.49 -8.58 -11.07
CA ARG A 179 -12.79 -8.09 -11.56
C ARG A 179 -13.39 -9.04 -12.59
N GLY A 180 -12.59 -9.53 -13.55
CA GLY A 180 -13.02 -10.53 -14.52
C GLY A 180 -13.52 -11.80 -13.85
N PHE A 181 -12.83 -12.29 -12.83
CA PHE A 181 -13.23 -13.49 -12.07
C PHE A 181 -14.57 -13.32 -11.34
N ILE A 182 -14.84 -12.17 -10.75
CA ILE A 182 -16.05 -11.93 -9.95
C ILE A 182 -17.26 -11.62 -10.84
N SER A 183 -17.04 -11.14 -12.06
CA SER A 183 -18.12 -10.78 -13.00
C SER A 183 -18.74 -11.97 -13.74
N VAL A 184 -18.16 -13.16 -13.62
CA VAL A 184 -18.64 -14.43 -14.20
C VAL A 184 -19.49 -15.17 -13.15
#